data_360478915fcfc083ba33f87f2f158047
#
_entry.id   360478915fcfc083ba33f87f2f158047
#
_cell.length_a   1.000
_cell.length_b   1.000
_cell.length_c   1.000
_cell.angle_alpha   90.00
_cell.angle_beta   90.00
_cell.angle_gamma   90.00
#
_symmetry.space_group_name_H-M   'P 1'
#
loop_
_entity.id
_entity.type
_entity.pdbx_description
1 polymer ?
#
loop_
_entity_poly.entity_id
_entity_poly.type
_entity_poly.pdbx_seq_one_letter_code
_entity_poly.pdbx_strand_id
1 'polypeptide(L)'
;LNKVDNFTKWLEAQDEVNHVTSLAHTMKNLNKSMNGDDPKWKKIPDSEELSSQYLFFYEMSLPMGLDLNSSISQDRSSTKISANLDDMSGKEFLEFDKEIRAHLERNDLSEIISPAAGFRVVFSHISSVIVNSLFYGVFFGLFLITLILGLFFRSIPFGILSAFPNVLPIGAAFGIWA
;
A
#
# COMPACT_ATOMS: atom_id res chain seq x y z
N LEU A 1 -7.59 18.94 -9.19
CA LEU A 1 -7.55 18.92 -7.74
C LEU A 1 -8.82 18.28 -7.15
N ASN A 2 -10.02 18.55 -7.70
CA ASN A 2 -11.29 17.95 -7.23
C ASN A 2 -11.29 16.42 -7.27
N LYS A 3 -10.72 15.79 -8.32
CA LYS A 3 -10.59 14.33 -8.41
C LYS A 3 -9.67 13.77 -7.30
N VAL A 4 -8.59 14.48 -7.00
CA VAL A 4 -7.70 14.14 -5.87
C VAL A 4 -8.44 14.24 -4.54
N ASP A 5 -9.25 15.28 -4.33
CA ASP A 5 -10.04 15.45 -3.12
C ASP A 5 -11.08 14.33 -2.92
N ASN A 6 -11.78 13.96 -3.98
CA ASN A 6 -12.76 12.88 -3.92
C ASN A 6 -12.11 11.53 -3.58
N PHE A 7 -10.96 11.25 -4.19
CA PHE A 7 -10.20 10.04 -3.86
C PHE A 7 -9.65 10.07 -2.42
N THR A 8 -9.16 11.22 -1.97
CA THR A 8 -8.68 11.39 -0.58
C THR A 8 -9.81 11.13 0.43
N LYS A 9 -11.02 11.67 0.19
CA LYS A 9 -12.19 11.42 1.03
C LYS A 9 -12.61 9.94 1.06
N TRP A 10 -12.53 9.28 -0.10
CA TRP A 10 -12.82 7.86 -0.17
C TRP A 10 -11.79 7.05 0.64
N LEU A 11 -10.50 7.39 0.54
CA LEU A 11 -9.45 6.76 1.35
C LEU A 11 -9.67 6.97 2.85
N GLU A 12 -10.04 8.17 3.27
CA GLU A 12 -10.31 8.50 4.68
C GLU A 12 -11.52 7.78 5.26
N ALA A 13 -12.41 7.29 4.40
CA ALA A 13 -13.60 6.53 4.81
C ALA A 13 -13.33 5.01 4.94
N GLN A 14 -12.11 4.54 4.63
CA GLN A 14 -11.74 3.15 4.82
C GLN A 14 -11.30 2.90 6.26
N ASP A 15 -11.71 1.77 6.82
CA ASP A 15 -11.41 1.40 8.22
C ASP A 15 -9.89 1.18 8.45
N GLU A 16 -9.16 0.81 7.39
CA GLU A 16 -7.71 0.57 7.40
C GLU A 16 -6.87 1.84 7.41
N VAL A 17 -7.49 3.01 7.24
CA VAL A 17 -6.78 4.29 7.04
C VAL A 17 -6.96 5.21 8.23
N ASN A 18 -5.88 5.45 8.96
CA ASN A 18 -5.88 6.39 10.09
C ASN A 18 -5.89 7.85 9.67
N HIS A 19 -5.13 8.18 8.64
CA HIS A 19 -4.97 9.56 8.20
C HIS A 19 -4.48 9.64 6.76
N VAL A 20 -5.00 10.63 6.02
CA VAL A 20 -4.52 10.93 4.65
C VAL A 20 -4.01 12.36 4.60
N THR A 21 -2.84 12.53 4.02
CA THR A 21 -2.27 13.84 3.70
C THR A 21 -2.25 14.03 2.19
N SER A 22 -2.81 15.13 1.72
CA SER A 22 -2.85 15.48 0.29
C SER A 22 -2.78 16.99 0.08
N LEU A 23 -2.41 17.41 -1.13
CA LEU A 23 -2.45 18.82 -1.52
C LEU A 23 -3.87 19.40 -1.41
N ALA A 24 -4.89 18.58 -1.63
CA ALA A 24 -6.29 19.00 -1.49
C ALA A 24 -6.61 19.50 -0.07
N HIS A 25 -6.08 18.81 0.96
CA HIS A 25 -6.23 19.25 2.36
C HIS A 25 -5.52 20.58 2.63
N THR A 26 -4.30 20.71 2.13
CA THR A 26 -3.53 21.96 2.26
C THR A 26 -4.29 23.12 1.62
N MET A 27 -4.80 22.92 0.40
CA MET A 27 -5.56 23.95 -0.31
C MET A 27 -6.87 24.35 0.39
N LYS A 28 -7.60 23.39 0.96
CA LYS A 28 -8.80 23.68 1.76
C LYS A 28 -8.49 24.49 3.01
N ASN A 29 -7.40 24.15 3.69
CA ASN A 29 -6.97 24.87 4.89
C ASN A 29 -6.48 26.28 4.53
N LEU A 30 -5.73 26.44 3.45
CA LEU A 30 -5.31 27.76 2.95
C LEU A 30 -6.52 28.63 2.59
N ASN A 31 -7.47 28.09 1.85
CA ASN A 31 -8.69 28.82 1.49
C ASN A 31 -9.46 29.27 2.73
N LYS A 32 -9.59 28.42 3.73
CA LYS A 32 -10.18 28.76 5.02
C LYS A 32 -9.43 29.91 5.70
N SER A 33 -8.10 29.77 5.86
CA SER A 33 -7.26 30.77 6.54
C SER A 33 -7.25 32.11 5.85
N MET A 34 -7.21 32.11 4.51
CA MET A 34 -7.25 33.36 3.72
C MET A 34 -8.60 34.07 3.77
N ASN A 35 -9.65 33.38 4.23
CA ASN A 35 -11.00 33.94 4.40
C ASN A 35 -11.40 34.07 5.88
N GLY A 36 -10.45 34.42 6.75
CA GLY A 36 -10.72 34.73 8.15
C GLY A 36 -11.06 33.52 9.01
N ASP A 37 -10.55 32.35 8.67
CA ASP A 37 -10.78 31.08 9.36
C ASP A 37 -12.25 30.62 9.45
N ASP A 38 -13.13 31.18 8.59
CA ASP A 38 -14.53 30.79 8.55
C ASP A 38 -14.66 29.38 7.97
N PRO A 39 -15.27 28.42 8.69
CA PRO A 39 -15.41 27.02 8.27
C PRO A 39 -16.08 26.82 6.91
N LYS A 40 -16.93 27.73 6.47
CA LYS A 40 -17.60 27.67 5.15
C LYS A 40 -16.63 27.71 3.97
N TRP A 41 -15.41 28.26 4.18
CA TRP A 41 -14.35 28.33 3.19
C TRP A 41 -13.39 27.13 3.22
N LYS A 42 -13.65 26.11 4.05
CA LYS A 42 -12.87 24.85 4.05
C LYS A 42 -13.23 23.99 2.83
N LYS A 43 -13.03 24.55 1.66
CA LYS A 43 -13.25 23.91 0.35
C LYS A 43 -12.09 24.26 -0.59
N ILE A 44 -11.96 23.51 -1.69
CA ILE A 44 -11.01 23.86 -2.76
C ILE A 44 -11.41 25.22 -3.33
N PRO A 45 -10.45 26.14 -3.60
CA PRO A 45 -10.73 27.41 -4.25
C PRO A 45 -11.44 27.21 -5.58
N ASP A 46 -12.32 28.15 -5.93
CA ASP A 46 -13.21 28.02 -7.10
C ASP A 46 -12.47 28.25 -8.43
N SER A 47 -11.24 28.88 -8.42
CA SER A 47 -10.42 29.07 -9.61
C SER A 47 -9.00 28.52 -9.46
N GLU A 48 -8.38 28.17 -10.59
CA GLU A 48 -7.00 27.68 -10.65
C GLU A 48 -6.00 28.80 -10.32
N GLU A 49 -6.30 30.04 -10.76
CA GLU A 49 -5.48 31.20 -10.46
C GLU A 49 -5.41 31.48 -8.96
N LEU A 50 -6.56 31.41 -8.27
CA LEU A 50 -6.63 31.61 -6.83
C LEU A 50 -5.88 30.49 -6.09
N SER A 51 -6.04 29.25 -6.55
CA SER A 51 -5.30 28.10 -6.00
C SER A 51 -3.78 28.30 -6.15
N SER A 52 -3.33 28.75 -7.31
CA SER A 52 -1.92 29.03 -7.59
C SER A 52 -1.35 30.15 -6.73
N GLN A 53 -2.13 31.23 -6.54
CA GLN A 53 -1.74 32.34 -5.66
C GLN A 53 -1.62 31.89 -4.20
N TYR A 54 -2.58 31.11 -3.69
CA TYR A 54 -2.53 30.61 -2.32
C TYR A 54 -1.34 29.67 -2.10
N LEU A 55 -1.05 28.83 -3.08
CA LEU A 55 0.11 27.94 -3.03
C LEU A 55 1.42 28.73 -2.99
N PHE A 56 1.53 29.76 -3.84
CA PHE A 56 2.69 30.64 -3.86
C PHE A 56 2.90 31.36 -2.52
N PHE A 57 1.85 31.95 -1.94
CA PHE A 57 1.94 32.57 -0.61
C PHE A 57 2.33 31.58 0.49
N TYR A 58 1.79 30.36 0.38
CA TYR A 58 2.15 29.30 1.34
C TYR A 58 3.62 28.92 1.22
N GLU A 59 4.14 28.70 0.02
CA GLU A 59 5.56 28.43 -0.20
C GLU A 59 6.45 29.53 0.39
N MET A 60 6.10 30.80 0.17
CA MET A 60 6.85 31.93 0.74
C MET A 60 6.78 32.02 2.27
N SER A 61 5.74 31.48 2.87
CA SER A 61 5.57 31.49 4.33
C SER A 61 6.27 30.34 5.05
N LEU A 62 6.71 29.32 4.31
CA LEU A 62 7.36 28.14 4.88
C LEU A 62 8.79 28.50 5.35
N PRO A 63 9.20 28.03 6.54
CA PRO A 63 10.58 28.14 6.98
C PRO A 63 11.55 27.43 6.03
N MET A 64 12.81 27.89 5.98
CA MET A 64 13.85 27.23 5.21
C MET A 64 13.94 25.74 5.55
N GLY A 65 13.88 24.89 4.51
CA GLY A 65 13.94 23.43 4.64
C GLY A 65 12.59 22.73 4.79
N LEU A 66 11.46 23.47 4.89
CA LEU A 66 10.11 22.95 4.86
C LEU A 66 9.42 23.29 3.52
N ASP A 67 10.11 23.01 2.43
CA ASP A 67 9.55 23.24 1.10
C ASP A 67 8.49 22.19 0.71
N LEU A 68 7.74 22.48 -0.35
CA LEU A 68 6.72 21.56 -0.88
C LEU A 68 7.30 20.46 -1.78
N ASN A 69 8.63 20.39 -1.95
CA ASN A 69 9.29 19.43 -2.85
C ASN A 69 9.04 17.95 -2.45
N SER A 70 8.69 17.72 -1.19
CA SER A 70 8.30 16.39 -0.70
C SER A 70 6.88 15.97 -1.08
N SER A 71 6.05 16.94 -1.47
CA SER A 71 4.61 16.75 -1.71
C SER A 71 4.16 17.09 -3.12
N ILE A 72 4.91 17.93 -3.83
CA ILE A 72 4.63 18.39 -5.20
C ILE A 72 5.90 18.24 -6.02
N SER A 73 5.79 17.78 -7.26
CA SER A 73 6.91 17.74 -8.20
C SER A 73 7.42 19.15 -8.55
N GLN A 74 8.69 19.28 -8.93
CA GLN A 74 9.32 20.58 -9.27
C GLN A 74 8.62 21.29 -10.42
N ASP A 75 8.10 20.53 -11.39
CA ASP A 75 7.31 21.04 -12.53
C ASP A 75 5.84 21.30 -12.18
N ARG A 76 5.44 21.04 -10.91
CA ARG A 76 4.07 21.18 -10.40
C ARG A 76 3.02 20.37 -11.15
N SER A 77 3.44 19.39 -11.93
CA SER A 77 2.53 18.53 -12.71
C SER A 77 1.90 17.41 -11.87
N SER A 78 2.54 17.03 -10.77
CA SER A 78 2.08 15.93 -9.93
C SER A 78 2.19 16.24 -8.44
N THR A 79 1.35 15.57 -7.66
CA THR A 79 1.32 15.68 -6.20
C THR A 79 1.23 14.32 -5.55
N LYS A 80 1.79 14.21 -4.34
CA LYS A 80 1.76 13.00 -3.55
C LYS A 80 0.54 12.97 -2.63
N ILE A 81 -0.16 11.83 -2.62
CA ILE A 81 -1.13 11.47 -1.59
C ILE A 81 -0.45 10.47 -0.66
N SER A 82 -0.42 10.75 0.64
CA SER A 82 0.17 9.86 1.64
C SER A 82 -0.93 9.38 2.58
N ALA A 83 -1.15 8.08 2.62
CA ALA A 83 -2.06 7.44 3.57
C ALA A 83 -1.27 6.76 4.69
N ASN A 84 -1.65 7.03 5.92
CA ASN A 84 -1.14 6.34 7.10
C ASN A 84 -2.13 5.23 7.44
N LEU A 85 -1.67 3.99 7.39
CA LEU A 85 -2.50 2.81 7.57
C LEU A 85 -2.38 2.26 8.98
N ASP A 86 -3.42 1.61 9.46
CA ASP A 86 -3.37 0.79 10.67
C ASP A 86 -2.40 -0.37 10.54
N ASP A 87 -2.09 -0.99 11.68
CA ASP A 87 -1.29 -2.21 11.68
C ASP A 87 -2.12 -3.36 11.12
N MET A 88 -1.66 -3.88 9.99
CA MET A 88 -2.32 -4.96 9.26
C MET A 88 -1.28 -5.95 8.71
N SER A 89 -1.68 -7.18 8.53
CA SER A 89 -0.84 -8.20 7.91
C SER A 89 -0.54 -7.88 6.44
N GLY A 90 0.53 -8.48 5.90
CA GLY A 90 0.86 -8.33 4.47
C GLY A 90 -0.25 -8.81 3.53
N LYS A 91 -1.05 -9.80 3.96
CA LYS A 91 -2.18 -10.31 3.17
C LYS A 91 -3.33 -9.30 3.14
N GLU A 92 -3.73 -8.77 4.28
CA GLU A 92 -4.76 -7.73 4.39
C GLU A 92 -4.36 -6.49 3.57
N PHE A 93 -3.08 -6.08 3.66
CA PHE A 93 -2.58 -4.99 2.84
C PHE A 93 -2.72 -5.25 1.33
N LEU A 94 -2.43 -6.46 0.86
CA LEU A 94 -2.58 -6.81 -0.56
C LEU A 94 -4.04 -6.85 -1.01
N GLU A 95 -4.97 -7.22 -0.12
CA GLU A 95 -6.40 -7.14 -0.37
C GLU A 95 -6.85 -5.69 -0.48
N PHE A 96 -6.43 -4.84 0.44
CA PHE A 96 -6.69 -3.40 0.40
C PHE A 96 -6.09 -2.70 -0.83
N ASP A 97 -4.84 -3.05 -1.25
CA ASP A 97 -4.26 -2.52 -2.49
C ASP A 97 -5.09 -2.87 -3.73
N LYS A 98 -5.68 -4.08 -3.77
CA LYS A 98 -6.60 -4.46 -4.85
C LYS A 98 -7.88 -3.62 -4.83
N GLU A 99 -8.43 -3.32 -3.67
CA GLU A 99 -9.62 -2.46 -3.54
C GLU A 99 -9.33 -1.04 -4.00
N ILE A 100 -8.16 -0.48 -3.65
CA ILE A 100 -7.70 0.82 -4.15
C ILE A 100 -7.65 0.81 -5.69
N ARG A 101 -7.01 -0.20 -6.29
CA ARG A 101 -6.92 -0.33 -7.76
C ARG A 101 -8.28 -0.44 -8.41
N ALA A 102 -9.16 -1.27 -7.86
CA ALA A 102 -10.53 -1.44 -8.37
C ALA A 102 -11.35 -0.14 -8.24
N HIS A 103 -11.13 0.65 -7.18
CA HIS A 103 -11.77 1.96 -7.02
C HIS A 103 -11.27 2.96 -8.07
N LEU A 104 -9.96 3.00 -8.33
CA LEU A 104 -9.36 3.86 -9.34
C LEU A 104 -9.90 3.53 -10.75
N GLU A 105 -9.99 2.26 -11.08
CA GLU A 105 -10.54 1.81 -12.37
C GLU A 105 -12.03 2.14 -12.54
N ARG A 106 -12.84 1.86 -11.52
CA ARG A 106 -14.30 2.13 -11.56
C ARG A 106 -14.66 3.60 -11.71
N ASN A 107 -13.79 4.50 -11.28
CA ASN A 107 -14.03 5.94 -11.29
C ASN A 107 -13.21 6.70 -12.36
N ASP A 108 -12.61 5.99 -13.32
CA ASP A 108 -11.74 6.55 -14.37
C ASP A 108 -10.63 7.46 -13.80
N LEU A 109 -10.03 7.04 -12.68
CA LEU A 109 -8.98 7.77 -12.01
C LEU A 109 -7.58 7.21 -12.31
N SER A 110 -7.48 6.04 -12.92
CA SER A 110 -6.23 5.30 -13.17
C SER A 110 -5.24 6.06 -14.08
N GLU A 111 -5.74 6.97 -14.92
CA GLU A 111 -4.89 7.82 -15.77
C GLU A 111 -4.29 9.01 -14.99
N ILE A 112 -4.89 9.38 -13.85
CA ILE A 112 -4.54 10.59 -13.10
C ILE A 112 -3.85 10.23 -11.79
N ILE A 113 -4.25 9.12 -11.16
CA ILE A 113 -3.74 8.65 -9.87
C ILE A 113 -3.04 7.32 -10.10
N SER A 114 -1.73 7.30 -9.86
CA SER A 114 -0.93 6.07 -9.94
C SER A 114 -1.29 5.10 -8.81
N PRO A 115 -1.13 3.79 -9.03
CA PRO A 115 -1.25 2.80 -7.95
C PRO A 115 -0.37 3.14 -6.75
N ALA A 116 -0.73 2.60 -5.59
CA ALA A 116 0.04 2.80 -4.37
C ALA A 116 1.50 2.38 -4.56
N ALA A 117 2.41 3.18 -4.03
CA ALA A 117 3.84 2.95 -4.04
C ALA A 117 4.41 3.15 -2.63
N GLY A 118 5.50 2.47 -2.31
CA GLY A 118 6.18 2.61 -1.03
C GLY A 118 6.73 1.28 -0.52
N PHE A 119 7.48 1.37 0.56
CA PHE A 119 8.15 0.20 1.15
C PHE A 119 7.15 -0.91 1.51
N ARG A 120 6.01 -0.56 2.08
CA ARG A 120 4.99 -1.54 2.48
C ARG A 120 4.43 -2.31 1.29
N VAL A 121 4.17 -1.65 0.16
CA VAL A 121 3.71 -2.29 -1.08
C VAL A 121 4.72 -3.34 -1.53
N VAL A 122 5.98 -2.92 -1.68
CA VAL A 122 7.07 -3.78 -2.14
C VAL A 122 7.29 -4.94 -1.18
N PHE A 123 7.34 -4.67 0.13
CA PHE A 123 7.56 -5.69 1.15
C PHE A 123 6.44 -6.73 1.19
N SER A 124 5.17 -6.31 1.12
CA SER A 124 4.03 -7.24 1.13
C SER A 124 4.00 -8.13 -0.10
N HIS A 125 4.31 -7.59 -1.29
CA HIS A 125 4.41 -8.39 -2.50
C HIS A 125 5.57 -9.38 -2.44
N ILE A 126 6.76 -8.94 -2.04
CA ILE A 126 7.94 -9.82 -1.91
C ILE A 126 7.67 -10.91 -0.89
N SER A 127 7.14 -10.57 0.29
CA SER A 127 6.82 -11.55 1.34
C SER A 127 5.82 -12.59 0.85
N SER A 128 4.77 -12.19 0.14
CA SER A 128 3.79 -13.12 -0.44
C SER A 128 4.44 -14.09 -1.44
N VAL A 129 5.30 -13.58 -2.32
CA VAL A 129 6.01 -14.42 -3.31
C VAL A 129 6.97 -15.39 -2.61
N ILE A 130 7.73 -14.91 -1.61
CA ILE A 130 8.68 -15.75 -0.86
C ILE A 130 7.94 -16.86 -0.12
N VAL A 131 6.88 -16.54 0.63
CA VAL A 131 6.11 -17.53 1.40
C VAL A 131 5.51 -18.57 0.47
N ASN A 132 4.87 -18.17 -0.62
CA ASN A 132 4.31 -19.11 -1.58
C ASN A 132 5.39 -20.00 -2.22
N SER A 133 6.51 -19.42 -2.64
CA SER A 133 7.62 -20.18 -3.24
C SER A 133 8.23 -21.17 -2.24
N LEU A 134 8.33 -20.80 -0.99
CA LEU A 134 8.86 -21.66 0.07
C LEU A 134 7.92 -22.84 0.32
N PHE A 135 6.62 -22.63 0.39
CA PHE A 135 5.64 -23.71 0.48
C PHE A 135 5.75 -24.69 -0.69
N TYR A 136 5.73 -24.19 -1.92
CA TYR A 136 5.87 -25.04 -3.10
C TYR A 136 7.20 -25.80 -3.13
N GLY A 137 8.30 -25.12 -2.76
CA GLY A 137 9.63 -25.75 -2.68
C GLY A 137 9.70 -26.87 -1.66
N VAL A 138 9.14 -26.66 -0.46
CA VAL A 138 9.10 -27.68 0.59
C VAL A 138 8.27 -28.90 0.17
N PHE A 139 7.06 -28.66 -0.35
CA PHE A 139 6.19 -29.75 -0.81
C PHE A 139 6.82 -30.53 -1.95
N PHE A 140 7.39 -29.86 -2.95
CA PHE A 140 8.06 -30.51 -4.06
C PHE A 140 9.30 -31.29 -3.60
N GLY A 141 10.10 -30.73 -2.70
CA GLY A 141 11.25 -31.41 -2.10
C GLY A 141 10.86 -32.68 -1.35
N LEU A 142 9.82 -32.59 -0.48
CA LEU A 142 9.30 -33.77 0.23
C LEU A 142 8.80 -34.85 -0.72
N PHE A 143 8.05 -34.45 -1.76
CA PHE A 143 7.56 -35.38 -2.77
C PHE A 143 8.72 -36.09 -3.48
N LEU A 144 9.74 -35.35 -3.87
CA LEU A 144 10.89 -35.89 -4.60
C LEU A 144 11.72 -36.86 -3.74
N ILE A 145 11.94 -36.52 -2.46
CA ILE A 145 12.62 -37.40 -1.49
C ILE A 145 11.82 -38.69 -1.31
N THR A 146 10.52 -38.57 -1.09
CA THR A 146 9.62 -39.71 -0.92
C THR A 146 9.62 -40.63 -2.11
N LEU A 147 9.59 -40.05 -3.32
CA LEU A 147 9.63 -40.78 -4.57
C LEU A 147 10.95 -41.54 -4.76
N ILE A 148 12.10 -40.87 -4.55
CA ILE A 148 13.44 -41.48 -4.69
C ILE A 148 13.60 -42.65 -3.70
N LEU A 149 13.22 -42.45 -2.45
CA LEU A 149 13.35 -43.52 -1.43
C LEU A 149 12.37 -44.65 -1.71
N GLY A 150 11.15 -44.39 -2.13
CA GLY A 150 10.18 -45.41 -2.56
C GLY A 150 10.70 -46.26 -3.74
N LEU A 151 11.32 -45.64 -4.72
CA LEU A 151 11.96 -46.34 -5.85
C LEU A 151 13.20 -47.15 -5.40
N PHE A 152 14.04 -46.56 -4.53
CA PHE A 152 15.26 -47.23 -4.05
C PHE A 152 14.92 -48.49 -3.24
N PHE A 153 13.95 -48.41 -2.34
CA PHE A 153 13.51 -49.55 -1.53
C PHE A 153 12.51 -50.46 -2.27
N ARG A 154 12.12 -50.11 -3.49
CA ARG A 154 11.09 -50.84 -4.27
C ARG A 154 9.80 -51.09 -3.47
N SER A 155 9.46 -50.20 -2.56
CA SER A 155 8.33 -50.34 -1.64
C SER A 155 7.68 -49.00 -1.36
N ILE A 156 6.43 -48.85 -1.79
CA ILE A 156 5.62 -47.64 -1.57
C ILE A 156 5.45 -47.34 -0.08
N PRO A 157 5.14 -48.31 0.81
CA PRO A 157 5.02 -48.05 2.24
C PRO A 157 6.28 -47.46 2.86
N PHE A 158 7.47 -47.96 2.50
CA PHE A 158 8.74 -47.42 3.01
C PHE A 158 9.01 -45.99 2.47
N GLY A 159 8.64 -45.69 1.22
CA GLY A 159 8.70 -44.34 0.69
C GLY A 159 7.85 -43.36 1.49
N ILE A 160 6.61 -43.71 1.78
CA ILE A 160 5.71 -42.85 2.58
C ILE A 160 6.23 -42.71 4.04
N LEU A 161 6.69 -43.80 4.65
CA LEU A 161 7.26 -43.76 6.01
C LEU A 161 8.49 -42.85 6.09
N SER A 162 9.29 -42.77 5.03
CA SER A 162 10.46 -41.89 4.95
C SER A 162 10.13 -40.40 4.93
N ALA A 163 8.90 -40.01 4.57
CA ALA A 163 8.46 -38.63 4.62
C ALA A 163 8.28 -38.12 6.07
N PHE A 164 7.92 -39.03 7.02
CA PHE A 164 7.62 -38.69 8.39
C PHE A 164 8.77 -37.96 9.14
N PRO A 165 10.02 -38.44 9.14
CA PRO A 165 11.12 -37.73 9.78
C PRO A 165 11.48 -36.41 9.11
N ASN A 166 11.09 -36.18 7.86
CA ASN A 166 11.29 -34.88 7.16
C ASN A 166 10.16 -33.89 7.45
N VAL A 167 8.92 -34.36 7.58
CA VAL A 167 7.76 -33.50 7.88
C VAL A 167 7.76 -33.06 9.35
N LEU A 168 8.18 -33.90 10.27
CA LEU A 168 8.11 -33.62 11.71
C LEU A 168 8.92 -32.37 12.12
N PRO A 169 10.20 -32.18 11.73
CA PRO A 169 10.95 -30.98 12.04
C PRO A 169 10.33 -29.71 11.41
N ILE A 170 9.79 -29.82 10.20
CA ILE A 170 9.14 -28.71 9.49
C ILE A 170 7.87 -28.31 10.26
N GLY A 171 7.03 -29.28 10.62
CA GLY A 171 5.83 -29.03 11.40
C GLY A 171 6.13 -28.45 12.79
N ALA A 172 7.18 -28.93 13.46
CA ALA A 172 7.62 -28.37 14.73
C ALA A 172 8.13 -26.94 14.59
N ALA A 173 8.92 -26.63 13.55
CA ALA A 173 9.42 -25.28 13.30
C ALA A 173 8.28 -24.30 13.05
N PHE A 174 7.31 -24.64 12.20
CA PHE A 174 6.14 -23.79 11.94
C PHE A 174 5.20 -23.69 13.15
N GLY A 175 5.04 -24.77 13.94
CA GLY A 175 4.19 -24.77 15.13
C GLY A 175 4.75 -23.95 16.30
N ILE A 176 6.07 -23.78 16.38
CA ILE A 176 6.72 -22.92 17.39
C ILE A 176 6.66 -21.45 16.97
N TRP A 177 6.59 -21.20 15.66
CA TRP A 177 6.64 -19.84 15.08
C TRP A 177 5.25 -19.20 14.91
N ALA A 178 4.18 -19.99 14.98
CA ALA A 178 2.80 -19.49 14.90
C ALA A 178 2.28 -19.03 16.27
#